data_3f778951d12ca7ad9bb365b598e09743
#
_entry.id   3f778951d12ca7ad9bb365b598e09743
#
_cell.length_a   1.000
_cell.length_b   1.000
_cell.length_c   1.000
_cell.angle_alpha   90.00
_cell.angle_beta   90.00
_cell.angle_gamma   90.00
#
_symmetry.space_group_name_H-M   'P 1'
#
loop_
_entity.id
_entity.type
_entity.pdbx_description
1 polymer ?
#
loop_
_entity_poly.entity_id
_entity_poly.type
_entity_poly.pdbx_seq_one_letter_code
_entity_poly.pdbx_strand_id
1 'polypeptide(L)'
;LVGVTGTNGKTTTTQLLAQWSQLLGETSAVMGTVGNGLLGKVIPTENTTGSAVDVQHELAGLVEQGATFCAMEVSSHGLVQHRVAALKFAASVFTNLSRDHLDYHGDMEHYEAAKWLLYSEHHCGQAIINADDEVGRRWLAKLPDAVAVSMEDHINPNCHGRWLKAIDVNYHDSGATIRFSSSWGDGEIESHLMGAFNVSNLLLALATLLALGYPLADLLKTAARLQPVCGRMEVFTAPGKPTVVVDYAHTPDALEKALQAARLHCAGKLWCVFGCGGDRDKGKRPLMGAIAEEFADVAVVTDDNPRTEEPRAIINDILAGMLDAGHAKVMEGRAEAVTCAVMQAKENDVVLVAGKGHEDYQIVGNQRLDYSDRVTVARLLGVIA
;
A
#
# COMPACT_ATOMS: atom_id res chain seq x y z
N LEU A 1 -9.50 18.98 2.37
CA LEU A 1 -9.59 17.61 2.89
C LEU A 1 -9.95 16.65 1.75
N VAL A 2 -9.18 15.59 1.58
CA VAL A 2 -9.41 14.50 0.63
C VAL A 2 -9.64 13.20 1.39
N GLY A 3 -10.72 12.48 1.08
CA GLY A 3 -11.03 11.18 1.65
C GLY A 3 -10.66 10.06 0.68
N VAL A 4 -10.04 8.98 1.18
CA VAL A 4 -9.68 7.80 0.38
C VAL A 4 -10.32 6.57 0.99
N THR A 5 -11.15 5.88 0.21
CA THR A 5 -11.78 4.62 0.59
C THR A 5 -11.45 3.51 -0.40
N GLY A 6 -11.65 2.28 0.02
CA GLY A 6 -11.34 1.06 -0.73
C GLY A 6 -10.88 -0.04 0.19
N THR A 7 -10.68 -1.24 -0.32
CA THR A 7 -10.11 -2.35 0.45
C THR A 7 -8.61 -2.15 0.63
N ASN A 8 -7.88 -2.01 -0.46
CA ASN A 8 -6.43 -1.84 -0.50
C ASN A 8 -6.04 -0.49 -1.12
N GLY A 9 -4.86 -0.01 -0.79
CA GLY A 9 -4.28 1.20 -1.40
C GLY A 9 -4.65 2.52 -0.72
N LYS A 10 -5.49 2.52 0.31
CA LYS A 10 -5.86 3.74 1.05
C LYS A 10 -4.63 4.46 1.62
N THR A 11 -3.81 3.74 2.35
CA THR A 11 -2.60 4.29 2.99
C THR A 11 -1.63 4.86 1.96
N THR A 12 -1.33 4.10 0.92
CA THR A 12 -0.42 4.56 -0.14
C THR A 12 -0.97 5.79 -0.84
N THR A 13 -2.24 5.78 -1.22
CA THR A 13 -2.86 6.90 -1.93
C THR A 13 -2.90 8.16 -1.06
N THR A 14 -3.24 8.07 0.22
CA THR A 14 -3.21 9.22 1.14
C THR A 14 -1.80 9.79 1.31
N GLN A 15 -0.81 8.93 1.45
CA GLN A 15 0.59 9.35 1.57
C GLN A 15 1.10 10.02 0.28
N LEU A 16 0.75 9.48 -0.89
CA LEU A 16 1.12 10.08 -2.17
C LEU A 16 0.47 11.46 -2.36
N LEU A 17 -0.80 11.60 -2.04
CA LEU A 17 -1.52 12.88 -2.10
C LEU A 17 -0.85 13.94 -1.20
N ALA A 18 -0.54 13.57 0.04
CA ALA A 18 0.09 14.47 0.99
C ALA A 18 1.52 14.85 0.57
N GLN A 19 2.34 13.88 0.14
CA GLN A 19 3.69 14.14 -0.36
C GLN A 19 3.65 15.07 -1.57
N TRP A 20 2.79 14.77 -2.53
CA TRP A 20 2.75 15.52 -3.79
C TRP A 20 2.26 16.96 -3.57
N SER A 21 1.20 17.15 -2.80
CA SER A 21 0.72 18.50 -2.46
C SER A 21 1.78 19.30 -1.68
N GLN A 22 2.53 18.67 -0.78
CA GLN A 22 3.62 19.32 -0.08
C GLN A 22 4.77 19.75 -1.00
N LEU A 23 5.11 18.93 -2.01
CA LEU A 23 6.08 19.29 -3.04
C LEU A 23 5.63 20.50 -3.89
N LEU A 24 4.32 20.75 -3.94
CA LEU A 24 3.72 21.91 -4.63
C LEU A 24 3.49 23.12 -3.72
N GLY A 25 3.98 23.09 -2.49
CA GLY A 25 3.97 24.22 -1.57
C GLY A 25 2.91 24.17 -0.46
N GLU A 26 2.10 23.12 -0.39
CA GLU A 26 1.15 22.95 0.72
C GLU A 26 1.85 22.53 2.01
N THR A 27 1.24 22.83 3.15
CA THR A 27 1.55 22.20 4.41
C THR A 27 0.62 21.01 4.59
N SER A 28 1.13 19.83 4.31
CA SER A 28 0.31 18.65 4.15
C SER A 28 0.28 17.76 5.40
N ALA A 29 -0.89 17.21 5.65
CA ALA A 29 -1.16 16.28 6.74
C ALA A 29 -1.77 14.98 6.22
N VAL A 30 -1.65 13.93 7.03
CA VAL A 30 -2.28 12.63 6.80
C VAL A 30 -3.04 12.19 8.05
N MET A 31 -4.10 11.42 7.83
CA MET A 31 -4.83 10.71 8.88
C MET A 31 -5.16 9.30 8.39
N GLY A 32 -4.73 8.30 9.13
CA GLY A 32 -4.98 6.91 8.73
C GLY A 32 -4.24 5.87 9.53
N THR A 33 -4.09 4.70 8.95
CA THR A 33 -3.53 3.50 9.60
C THR A 33 -2.11 3.69 10.14
N VAL A 34 -1.29 4.48 9.45
CA VAL A 34 0.10 4.75 9.88
C VAL A 34 0.14 5.79 11.01
N GLY A 35 -0.92 6.56 11.17
CA GLY A 35 -1.04 7.59 12.18
C GLY A 35 -1.60 8.91 11.62
N ASN A 36 -1.65 9.92 12.49
CA ASN A 36 -2.17 11.25 12.16
C ASN A 36 -1.11 12.32 12.43
N GLY A 37 -1.03 13.32 11.56
CA GLY A 37 -0.12 14.44 11.76
C GLY A 37 0.31 15.10 10.45
N LEU A 38 1.06 16.19 10.58
CA LEU A 38 1.80 16.78 9.47
C LEU A 38 2.83 15.78 8.95
N LEU A 39 3.11 15.80 7.65
CA LEU A 39 4.18 14.96 7.08
C LEU A 39 5.50 15.21 7.81
N GLY A 40 6.18 14.11 8.20
CA GLY A 40 7.39 14.14 9.02
C GLY A 40 7.15 14.23 10.52
N LYS A 41 5.90 14.40 10.98
CA LYS A 41 5.51 14.49 12.40
C LYS A 41 4.26 13.64 12.70
N VAL A 42 4.13 12.52 12.03
CA VAL A 42 2.97 11.61 12.17
C VAL A 42 3.08 10.84 13.49
N ILE A 43 1.99 10.83 14.25
CA ILE A 43 1.87 10.10 15.52
C ILE A 43 1.00 8.87 15.29
N PRO A 44 1.47 7.66 15.65
CA PRO A 44 0.69 6.43 15.49
C PRO A 44 -0.66 6.48 16.20
N THR A 45 -1.68 5.87 15.59
CA THR A 45 -3.04 5.77 16.12
C THR A 45 -3.53 4.33 16.13
N GLU A 46 -4.55 4.03 16.95
CA GLU A 46 -5.10 2.68 17.06
C GLU A 46 -6.07 2.34 15.91
N ASN A 47 -6.73 3.33 15.35
CA ASN A 47 -7.77 3.14 14.33
C ASN A 47 -7.39 3.85 13.02
N THR A 48 -7.72 3.21 11.90
CA THR A 48 -7.58 3.80 10.56
C THR A 48 -8.39 5.10 10.45
N THR A 49 -9.62 5.09 10.94
CA THR A 49 -10.48 6.28 11.07
C THR A 49 -10.91 6.39 12.53
N GLY A 50 -10.54 7.47 13.20
CA GLY A 50 -10.87 7.71 14.61
C GLY A 50 -12.38 7.90 14.85
N SER A 51 -12.76 8.05 16.12
CA SER A 51 -14.15 8.41 16.47
C SER A 51 -14.51 9.78 15.87
N ALA A 52 -15.80 10.09 15.79
CA ALA A 52 -16.25 11.38 15.25
C ALA A 52 -15.64 12.57 16.02
N VAL A 53 -15.49 12.44 17.33
CA VAL A 53 -14.87 13.49 18.18
C VAL A 53 -13.37 13.57 17.91
N ASP A 54 -12.67 12.44 17.87
CA ASP A 54 -11.23 12.40 17.61
C ASP A 54 -10.89 13.00 16.24
N VAL A 55 -11.66 12.64 15.21
CA VAL A 55 -11.48 13.17 13.85
C VAL A 55 -11.59 14.70 13.83
N GLN A 56 -12.58 15.27 14.50
CA GLN A 56 -12.76 16.71 14.58
C GLN A 56 -11.62 17.39 15.37
N HIS A 57 -11.24 16.79 16.49
CA HIS A 57 -10.15 17.29 17.33
C HIS A 57 -8.81 17.29 16.57
N GLU A 58 -8.49 16.18 15.92
CA GLU A 58 -7.27 16.04 15.12
C GLU A 58 -7.23 17.04 13.95
N LEU A 59 -8.32 17.17 13.20
CA LEU A 59 -8.39 18.13 12.10
C LEU A 59 -8.23 19.58 12.59
N ALA A 60 -8.86 19.96 13.71
CA ALA A 60 -8.69 21.27 14.30
C ALA A 60 -7.23 21.52 14.69
N GLY A 61 -6.59 20.55 15.35
CA GLY A 61 -5.18 20.64 15.73
C GLY A 61 -4.24 20.75 14.52
N LEU A 62 -4.54 20.07 13.42
CA LEU A 62 -3.78 20.19 12.17
C LEU A 62 -3.90 21.59 11.56
N VAL A 63 -5.10 22.17 11.57
CA VAL A 63 -5.32 23.55 11.10
C VAL A 63 -4.57 24.55 11.95
N GLU A 64 -4.58 24.40 13.28
CA GLU A 64 -3.80 25.22 14.21
C GLU A 64 -2.28 25.14 13.96
N GLN A 65 -1.80 23.97 13.51
CA GLN A 65 -0.40 23.76 13.10
C GLN A 65 -0.10 24.30 11.70
N GLY A 66 -1.07 24.88 11.00
CA GLY A 66 -0.90 25.50 9.70
C GLY A 66 -1.14 24.56 8.50
N ALA A 67 -1.75 23.40 8.69
CA ALA A 67 -2.08 22.50 7.61
C ALA A 67 -3.01 23.17 6.59
N THR A 68 -2.65 23.10 5.31
CA THR A 68 -3.43 23.62 4.17
C THR A 68 -4.01 22.49 3.32
N PHE A 69 -3.51 21.27 3.49
CA PHE A 69 -3.96 20.07 2.81
C PHE A 69 -3.97 18.90 3.78
N CYS A 70 -5.00 18.06 3.73
CA CYS A 70 -5.05 16.82 4.49
C CYS A 70 -5.66 15.70 3.64
N ALA A 71 -4.97 14.56 3.55
CA ALA A 71 -5.50 13.33 3.01
C ALA A 71 -5.80 12.35 4.14
N MET A 72 -7.01 11.79 4.17
CA MET A 72 -7.40 10.85 5.21
C MET A 72 -7.96 9.56 4.66
N GLU A 73 -7.63 8.46 5.30
CA GLU A 73 -8.26 7.17 5.05
C GLU A 73 -9.66 7.16 5.65
N VAL A 74 -10.64 6.76 4.83
CA VAL A 74 -12.04 6.62 5.25
C VAL A 74 -12.42 5.15 5.20
N SER A 75 -12.44 4.51 6.36
CA SER A 75 -12.80 3.09 6.48
C SER A 75 -14.31 2.87 6.33
N SER A 76 -14.69 1.67 5.90
CA SER A 76 -16.10 1.28 5.85
C SER A 76 -16.78 1.31 7.23
N HIS A 77 -16.06 0.93 8.27
CA HIS A 77 -16.54 1.06 9.66
C HIS A 77 -16.81 2.53 10.02
N GLY A 78 -15.86 3.42 9.63
CA GLY A 78 -16.01 4.85 9.89
C GLY A 78 -17.23 5.46 9.20
N LEU A 79 -17.56 5.00 7.99
CA LEU A 79 -18.75 5.43 7.25
C LEU A 79 -20.04 4.94 7.92
N VAL A 80 -20.14 3.64 8.20
CA VAL A 80 -21.33 3.04 8.84
C VAL A 80 -21.58 3.62 10.24
N GLN A 81 -20.52 3.94 10.98
CA GLN A 81 -20.58 4.50 12.32
C GLN A 81 -20.63 6.04 12.35
N HIS A 82 -20.83 6.68 11.19
CA HIS A 82 -20.96 8.15 11.08
C HIS A 82 -19.77 8.95 11.62
N ARG A 83 -18.55 8.35 11.63
CA ARG A 83 -17.37 8.99 12.21
C ARG A 83 -16.89 10.22 11.41
N VAL A 84 -17.27 10.30 10.13
CA VAL A 84 -16.92 11.39 9.22
C VAL A 84 -18.13 12.20 8.73
N ALA A 85 -19.29 12.02 9.38
CA ALA A 85 -20.56 12.61 8.93
C ALA A 85 -20.54 14.14 8.88
N ALA A 86 -19.79 14.81 9.73
CA ALA A 86 -19.68 16.27 9.76
C ALA A 86 -18.63 16.83 8.79
N LEU A 87 -17.92 16.00 8.03
CA LEU A 87 -16.83 16.42 7.15
C LEU A 87 -17.34 16.75 5.77
N LYS A 88 -16.67 17.73 5.14
CA LYS A 88 -16.81 18.05 3.72
C LYS A 88 -15.51 17.73 3.01
N PHE A 89 -15.56 16.84 2.03
CA PHE A 89 -14.40 16.47 1.24
C PHE A 89 -14.34 17.30 -0.04
N ALA A 90 -13.20 17.93 -0.31
CA ALA A 90 -12.95 18.58 -1.59
C ALA A 90 -12.87 17.54 -2.72
N ALA A 91 -12.34 16.36 -2.40
CA ALA A 91 -12.32 15.19 -3.28
C ALA A 91 -12.42 13.92 -2.48
N SER A 92 -12.92 12.86 -3.10
CA SER A 92 -12.94 11.51 -2.54
C SER A 92 -12.49 10.51 -3.58
N VAL A 93 -11.68 9.54 -3.16
CA VAL A 93 -11.03 8.55 -4.02
C VAL A 93 -11.53 7.16 -3.66
N PHE A 94 -11.89 6.38 -4.67
CA PHE A 94 -12.18 4.96 -4.55
C PHE A 94 -11.08 4.14 -5.23
N THR A 95 -10.38 3.31 -4.45
CA THR A 95 -9.27 2.51 -4.95
C THR A 95 -9.71 1.16 -5.52
N ASN A 96 -10.40 0.36 -4.74
CA ASN A 96 -10.89 -0.98 -5.12
C ASN A 96 -11.81 -1.57 -4.04
N LEU A 97 -12.49 -2.65 -4.41
CA LEU A 97 -13.24 -3.48 -3.47
C LEU A 97 -12.91 -4.96 -3.69
N SER A 98 -12.38 -5.60 -2.67
CA SER A 98 -12.17 -7.04 -2.61
C SER A 98 -12.65 -7.60 -1.28
N ARG A 99 -12.67 -8.93 -1.15
CA ARG A 99 -13.19 -9.61 0.04
C ARG A 99 -12.39 -9.24 1.29
N ASP A 100 -13.03 -8.51 2.20
CA ASP A 100 -12.49 -8.14 3.51
C ASP A 100 -13.63 -7.74 4.45
N HIS A 101 -13.37 -7.70 5.75
CA HIS A 101 -14.31 -7.21 6.77
C HIS A 101 -15.72 -7.83 6.76
N LEU A 102 -15.89 -9.06 6.27
CA LEU A 102 -17.18 -9.75 6.22
C LEU A 102 -17.66 -10.22 7.60
N ASP A 103 -16.76 -10.31 8.56
CA ASP A 103 -17.08 -10.49 9.98
C ASP A 103 -17.90 -9.33 10.54
N TYR A 104 -17.71 -8.12 10.01
CA TYR A 104 -18.46 -6.93 10.39
C TYR A 104 -19.65 -6.65 9.47
N HIS A 105 -19.46 -6.68 8.14
CA HIS A 105 -20.47 -6.31 7.15
C HIS A 105 -21.41 -7.46 6.76
N GLY A 106 -21.03 -8.70 7.02
CA GLY A 106 -21.79 -9.90 6.70
C GLY A 106 -21.54 -10.44 5.30
N ASP A 107 -21.70 -9.64 4.26
CA ASP A 107 -21.47 -9.99 2.86
C ASP A 107 -20.87 -8.84 2.04
N MET A 108 -20.53 -9.12 0.79
CA MET A 108 -19.91 -8.14 -0.12
C MET A 108 -20.88 -7.02 -0.52
N GLU A 109 -22.18 -7.28 -0.58
CA GLU A 109 -23.20 -6.27 -0.92
C GLU A 109 -23.27 -5.19 0.17
N HIS A 110 -23.33 -5.58 1.43
CA HIS A 110 -23.29 -4.66 2.57
C HIS A 110 -21.94 -3.93 2.68
N TYR A 111 -20.86 -4.62 2.37
CA TYR A 111 -19.53 -4.00 2.35
C TYR A 111 -19.41 -2.94 1.26
N GLU A 112 -19.87 -3.22 0.04
CA GLU A 112 -19.96 -2.22 -1.04
C GLU A 112 -20.86 -1.04 -0.63
N ALA A 113 -22.04 -1.33 -0.10
CA ALA A 113 -22.98 -0.28 0.34
C ALA A 113 -22.37 0.62 1.43
N ALA A 114 -21.59 0.05 2.36
CA ALA A 114 -20.90 0.82 3.39
C ALA A 114 -19.92 1.85 2.79
N LYS A 115 -19.12 1.46 1.81
CA LYS A 115 -18.19 2.39 1.14
C LYS A 115 -18.90 3.38 0.23
N TRP A 116 -20.01 2.98 -0.38
CA TRP A 116 -20.83 3.86 -1.20
C TRP A 116 -21.40 5.05 -0.41
N LEU A 117 -21.56 4.94 0.90
CA LEU A 117 -22.00 6.04 1.77
C LEU A 117 -21.15 7.31 1.59
N LEU A 118 -19.86 7.17 1.27
CA LEU A 118 -18.99 8.33 1.03
C LEU A 118 -19.52 9.20 -0.13
N TYR A 119 -20.14 8.59 -1.14
CA TYR A 119 -20.65 9.28 -2.32
C TYR A 119 -22.15 9.60 -2.25
N SER A 120 -22.93 8.80 -1.52
CA SER A 120 -24.38 8.96 -1.42
C SER A 120 -24.84 9.87 -0.29
N GLU A 121 -24.10 9.94 0.82
CA GLU A 121 -24.52 10.64 2.05
C GLU A 121 -23.58 11.79 2.45
N HIS A 122 -22.35 11.80 1.94
CA HIS A 122 -21.37 12.82 2.31
C HIS A 122 -21.18 13.85 1.21
N HIS A 123 -20.82 15.06 1.62
CA HIS A 123 -20.45 16.10 0.67
C HIS A 123 -19.07 15.79 0.09
N CYS A 124 -19.05 15.42 -1.19
CA CYS A 124 -17.87 15.08 -1.95
C CYS A 124 -17.78 15.98 -3.18
N GLY A 125 -16.80 16.90 -3.20
CA GLY A 125 -16.65 17.89 -4.28
C GLY A 125 -16.27 17.24 -5.61
N GLN A 126 -15.21 16.42 -5.59
CA GLN A 126 -14.71 15.68 -6.75
C GLN A 126 -14.71 14.18 -6.42
N ALA A 127 -15.29 13.36 -7.27
CA ALA A 127 -15.22 11.91 -7.14
C ALA A 127 -14.18 11.35 -8.11
N ILE A 128 -13.19 10.62 -7.60
CA ILE A 128 -12.14 9.98 -8.40
C ILE A 128 -12.28 8.48 -8.21
N ILE A 129 -12.56 7.76 -9.29
CA ILE A 129 -12.98 6.36 -9.26
C ILE A 129 -12.06 5.50 -10.11
N ASN A 130 -11.55 4.41 -9.54
CA ASN A 130 -10.81 3.40 -10.27
C ASN A 130 -11.74 2.61 -11.19
N ALA A 131 -11.60 2.80 -12.51
CA ALA A 131 -12.39 2.11 -13.52
C ALA A 131 -11.95 0.66 -13.78
N ASP A 132 -10.79 0.24 -13.30
CA ASP A 132 -10.33 -1.15 -13.42
C ASP A 132 -11.05 -2.08 -12.43
N ASP A 133 -11.60 -1.51 -11.36
CA ASP A 133 -12.44 -2.23 -10.40
C ASP A 133 -13.89 -2.32 -10.90
N GLU A 134 -14.50 -3.51 -10.80
CA GLU A 134 -15.87 -3.73 -11.25
C GLU A 134 -16.89 -2.85 -10.50
N VAL A 135 -16.70 -2.70 -9.18
CA VAL A 135 -17.53 -1.81 -8.37
C VAL A 135 -17.34 -0.36 -8.80
N GLY A 136 -16.10 0.03 -9.09
CA GLY A 136 -15.78 1.36 -9.61
C GLY A 136 -16.51 1.66 -10.92
N ARG A 137 -16.55 0.72 -11.85
CA ARG A 137 -17.32 0.88 -13.10
C ARG A 137 -18.82 1.05 -12.84
N ARG A 138 -19.40 0.30 -11.92
CA ARG A 138 -20.82 0.47 -11.55
C ARG A 138 -21.09 1.84 -10.92
N TRP A 139 -20.18 2.34 -10.11
CA TRP A 139 -20.30 3.65 -9.49
C TRP A 139 -20.13 4.80 -10.49
N LEU A 140 -19.22 4.65 -11.46
CA LEU A 140 -19.05 5.63 -12.54
C LEU A 140 -20.36 5.83 -13.35
N ALA A 141 -21.13 4.77 -13.53
CA ALA A 141 -22.45 4.86 -14.18
C ALA A 141 -23.47 5.70 -13.37
N LYS A 142 -23.28 5.81 -12.06
CA LYS A 142 -24.13 6.59 -11.15
C LYS A 142 -23.59 8.01 -10.89
N LEU A 143 -22.33 8.26 -11.23
CA LEU A 143 -21.61 9.51 -10.94
C LEU A 143 -21.10 10.12 -12.26
N PRO A 144 -21.94 10.80 -13.05
CA PRO A 144 -21.56 11.28 -14.38
C PRO A 144 -20.44 12.33 -14.37
N ASP A 145 -20.28 13.06 -13.27
CA ASP A 145 -19.23 14.08 -13.11
C ASP A 145 -17.94 13.53 -12.50
N ALA A 146 -17.88 12.24 -12.17
CA ALA A 146 -16.71 11.62 -11.60
C ALA A 146 -15.55 11.53 -12.61
N VAL A 147 -14.34 11.55 -12.08
CA VAL A 147 -13.11 11.28 -12.84
C VAL A 147 -12.87 9.78 -12.88
N ALA A 148 -12.81 9.21 -14.08
CA ALA A 148 -12.47 7.80 -14.29
C ALA A 148 -10.95 7.64 -14.44
N VAL A 149 -10.36 6.69 -13.71
CA VAL A 149 -8.92 6.38 -13.77
C VAL A 149 -8.73 4.92 -14.13
N SER A 150 -7.88 4.59 -15.10
CA SER A 150 -7.63 3.21 -15.53
C SER A 150 -6.18 2.98 -15.94
N MET A 151 -5.69 1.78 -15.65
CA MET A 151 -4.46 1.21 -16.20
C MET A 151 -4.74 0.23 -17.35
N GLU A 152 -5.93 -0.37 -17.40
CA GLU A 152 -6.29 -1.52 -18.24
C GLU A 152 -7.21 -1.18 -19.41
N ASP A 153 -7.28 0.09 -19.78
CA ASP A 153 -8.11 0.58 -20.91
C ASP A 153 -9.64 0.39 -20.72
N HIS A 154 -10.12 0.48 -19.48
CA HIS A 154 -11.56 0.47 -19.16
C HIS A 154 -12.24 1.83 -19.30
N ILE A 155 -11.59 2.79 -19.95
CA ILE A 155 -12.12 4.14 -20.15
C ILE A 155 -12.44 4.36 -21.64
N ASN A 156 -13.68 4.71 -21.91
CA ASN A 156 -14.06 5.28 -23.20
C ASN A 156 -14.13 6.81 -23.05
N PRO A 157 -13.21 7.59 -23.64
CA PRO A 157 -13.19 9.05 -23.53
C PRO A 157 -14.48 9.73 -24.01
N ASN A 158 -15.26 9.05 -24.84
CA ASN A 158 -16.55 9.57 -25.33
C ASN A 158 -17.71 9.38 -24.34
N CYS A 159 -17.51 8.53 -23.31
CA CYS A 159 -18.53 8.22 -22.31
C CYS A 159 -18.25 8.85 -20.95
N HIS A 160 -17.00 9.26 -20.68
CA HIS A 160 -16.58 9.86 -19.42
C HIS A 160 -16.20 11.32 -19.64
N GLY A 161 -16.75 12.22 -18.82
CA GLY A 161 -16.48 13.67 -18.93
C GLY A 161 -15.02 14.02 -18.64
N ARG A 162 -14.46 13.42 -17.59
CA ARG A 162 -13.04 13.58 -17.19
C ARG A 162 -12.44 12.22 -16.91
N TRP A 163 -11.20 12.05 -17.32
CA TRP A 163 -10.55 10.77 -17.22
C TRP A 163 -9.02 10.90 -17.24
N LEU A 164 -8.36 9.85 -16.76
CA LEU A 164 -6.91 9.65 -16.85
C LEU A 164 -6.64 8.17 -17.06
N LYS A 165 -5.87 7.81 -18.09
CA LYS A 165 -5.53 6.42 -18.36
C LYS A 165 -4.06 6.23 -18.68
N ALA A 166 -3.48 5.11 -18.21
CA ALA A 166 -2.17 4.67 -18.65
C ALA A 166 -2.20 4.29 -20.13
N ILE A 167 -1.19 4.69 -20.88
CA ILE A 167 -0.96 4.29 -22.26
C ILE A 167 0.08 3.19 -22.31
N ASP A 168 1.13 3.29 -21.49
CA ASP A 168 2.21 2.33 -21.40
C ASP A 168 2.84 2.38 -20.02
N VAL A 169 3.20 1.23 -19.47
CA VAL A 169 3.92 1.11 -18.21
C VAL A 169 5.10 0.19 -18.39
N ASN A 170 6.29 0.73 -18.27
CA ASN A 170 7.54 -0.03 -18.33
C ASN A 170 8.10 -0.22 -16.91
N TYR A 171 8.08 -1.45 -16.41
CA TYR A 171 8.61 -1.80 -15.09
C TYR A 171 10.11 -2.08 -15.19
N HIS A 172 10.87 -1.58 -14.23
CA HIS A 172 12.33 -1.78 -14.11
C HIS A 172 12.73 -1.95 -12.64
N ASP A 173 13.99 -2.21 -12.36
CA ASP A 173 14.50 -2.55 -11.03
C ASP A 173 14.31 -1.44 -9.96
N SER A 174 14.22 -0.18 -10.39
CA SER A 174 14.05 0.99 -9.51
C SER A 174 12.63 1.58 -9.49
N GLY A 175 11.67 0.94 -10.20
CA GLY A 175 10.29 1.42 -10.24
C GLY A 175 9.61 1.22 -11.58
N ALA A 176 9.00 2.27 -12.13
CA ALA A 176 8.31 2.22 -13.42
C ALA A 176 8.32 3.57 -14.13
N THR A 177 8.41 3.53 -15.46
CA THR A 177 8.15 4.65 -16.35
C THR A 177 6.72 4.54 -16.86
N ILE A 178 5.88 5.54 -16.60
CA ILE A 178 4.43 5.52 -16.87
C ILE A 178 4.11 6.63 -17.87
N ARG A 179 3.64 6.26 -19.06
CA ARG A 179 3.04 7.20 -20.00
C ARG A 179 1.52 7.16 -19.84
N PHE A 180 0.90 8.30 -19.79
CA PHE A 180 -0.54 8.45 -19.62
C PHE A 180 -1.12 9.52 -20.54
N SER A 181 -2.43 9.41 -20.77
CA SER A 181 -3.25 10.42 -21.42
C SER A 181 -4.40 10.81 -20.49
N SER A 182 -4.82 12.07 -20.52
CA SER A 182 -5.88 12.53 -19.64
C SER A 182 -6.65 13.72 -20.23
N SER A 183 -7.76 14.04 -19.59
CA SER A 183 -8.54 15.26 -19.89
C SER A 183 -7.77 16.57 -19.64
N TRP A 184 -6.66 16.50 -18.91
CA TRP A 184 -5.79 17.65 -18.60
C TRP A 184 -4.53 17.71 -19.48
N GLY A 185 -4.33 16.72 -20.32
CA GLY A 185 -3.16 16.55 -21.19
C GLY A 185 -2.47 15.21 -20.98
N ASP A 186 -1.45 14.97 -21.79
CA ASP A 186 -0.64 13.77 -21.76
C ASP A 186 0.66 14.00 -20.98
N GLY A 187 1.27 12.93 -20.49
CA GLY A 187 2.52 13.03 -19.77
C GLY A 187 3.21 11.71 -19.54
N GLU A 188 4.41 11.81 -18.98
CA GLU A 188 5.22 10.69 -18.55
C GLU A 188 5.71 10.93 -17.12
N ILE A 189 5.66 9.89 -16.31
CA ILE A 189 6.10 9.89 -14.92
C ILE A 189 7.17 8.81 -14.74
N GLU A 190 8.30 9.19 -14.17
CA GLU A 190 9.25 8.26 -13.58
C GLU A 190 8.90 8.04 -12.12
N SER A 191 8.59 6.80 -11.74
CA SER A 191 8.13 6.44 -10.40
C SER A 191 9.08 5.47 -9.72
N HIS A 192 9.35 5.67 -8.44
CA HIS A 192 10.11 4.75 -7.58
C HIS A 192 9.22 3.73 -6.85
N LEU A 193 7.93 3.69 -7.18
CA LEU A 193 6.98 2.75 -6.59
C LEU A 193 7.03 1.40 -7.31
N MET A 194 6.83 0.33 -6.54
CA MET A 194 6.82 -1.04 -7.04
C MET A 194 5.41 -1.58 -7.23
N GLY A 195 5.21 -2.29 -8.33
CA GLY A 195 3.99 -3.06 -8.61
C GLY A 195 2.89 -2.28 -9.31
N ALA A 196 2.05 -3.01 -10.04
CA ALA A 196 0.95 -2.44 -10.80
C ALA A 196 -0.08 -1.74 -9.93
N PHE A 197 -0.37 -2.28 -8.73
CA PHE A 197 -1.31 -1.66 -7.81
C PHE A 197 -0.82 -0.28 -7.32
N ASN A 198 0.50 -0.08 -7.17
CA ASN A 198 1.06 1.23 -6.81
C ASN A 198 1.07 2.21 -7.97
N VAL A 199 1.21 1.74 -9.21
CA VAL A 199 0.97 2.58 -10.39
C VAL A 199 -0.48 3.07 -10.41
N SER A 200 -1.44 2.19 -10.13
CA SER A 200 -2.86 2.57 -10.00
C SER A 200 -3.07 3.61 -8.90
N ASN A 201 -2.50 3.42 -7.72
CA ASN A 201 -2.57 4.38 -6.61
C ASN A 201 -1.97 5.74 -7.00
N LEU A 202 -0.85 5.74 -7.70
CA LEU A 202 -0.20 6.96 -8.19
C LEU A 202 -1.07 7.71 -9.21
N LEU A 203 -1.68 7.01 -10.15
CA LEU A 203 -2.58 7.61 -11.14
C LEU A 203 -3.86 8.16 -10.49
N LEU A 204 -4.39 7.49 -9.48
CA LEU A 204 -5.51 8.00 -8.67
C LEU A 204 -5.13 9.28 -7.94
N ALA A 205 -3.95 9.34 -7.35
CA ALA A 205 -3.44 10.55 -6.70
C ALA A 205 -3.25 11.70 -7.70
N LEU A 206 -2.66 11.42 -8.86
CA LEU A 206 -2.48 12.39 -9.95
C LEU A 206 -3.83 12.97 -10.40
N ALA A 207 -4.80 12.12 -10.71
CA ALA A 207 -6.12 12.53 -11.15
C ALA A 207 -6.85 13.38 -10.07
N THR A 208 -6.66 13.04 -8.81
CA THR A 208 -7.23 13.80 -7.67
C THR A 208 -6.67 15.22 -7.62
N LEU A 209 -5.36 15.37 -7.71
CA LEU A 209 -4.71 16.68 -7.66
C LEU A 209 -5.04 17.53 -8.90
N LEU A 210 -5.10 16.91 -10.08
CA LEU A 210 -5.57 17.58 -11.31
C LEU A 210 -7.01 18.05 -11.17
N ALA A 211 -7.91 17.24 -10.65
CA ALA A 211 -9.30 17.60 -10.40
C ALA A 211 -9.46 18.73 -9.38
N LEU A 212 -8.52 18.84 -8.42
CA LEU A 212 -8.45 19.93 -7.46
C LEU A 212 -7.81 21.21 -8.02
N GLY A 213 -7.33 21.20 -9.27
CA GLY A 213 -6.80 22.38 -9.96
C GLY A 213 -5.29 22.56 -9.89
N TYR A 214 -4.53 21.60 -9.38
CA TYR A 214 -3.07 21.66 -9.44
C TYR A 214 -2.58 21.51 -10.89
N PRO A 215 -1.62 22.34 -11.34
CA PRO A 215 -1.14 22.30 -12.73
C PRO A 215 -0.42 20.99 -13.07
N LEU A 216 -0.76 20.42 -14.23
CA LEU A 216 -0.13 19.18 -14.72
C LEU A 216 1.40 19.30 -14.81
N ALA A 217 1.90 20.43 -15.34
CA ALA A 217 3.34 20.64 -15.50
C ALA A 217 4.10 20.59 -14.15
N ASP A 218 3.52 21.14 -13.08
CA ASP A 218 4.15 21.15 -11.76
C ASP A 218 4.10 19.76 -11.10
N LEU A 219 3.01 19.03 -11.31
CA LEU A 219 2.87 17.64 -10.87
C LEU A 219 3.92 16.75 -11.55
N LEU A 220 4.11 16.87 -12.87
CA LEU A 220 5.11 16.10 -13.60
C LEU A 220 6.55 16.40 -13.16
N LYS A 221 6.88 17.66 -12.87
CA LYS A 221 8.22 18.05 -12.40
C LYS A 221 8.59 17.44 -11.05
N THR A 222 7.59 17.15 -10.22
CA THR A 222 7.80 16.69 -8.84
C THR A 222 7.55 15.20 -8.64
N ALA A 223 6.95 14.52 -9.62
CA ALA A 223 6.53 13.12 -9.51
C ALA A 223 7.68 12.16 -9.12
N ALA A 224 8.87 12.34 -9.68
CA ALA A 224 10.04 11.50 -9.38
C ALA A 224 10.55 11.65 -7.93
N ARG A 225 10.08 12.64 -7.19
CA ARG A 225 10.43 12.87 -5.77
C ARG A 225 9.50 12.15 -4.80
N LEU A 226 8.42 11.53 -5.29
CA LEU A 226 7.52 10.74 -4.48
C LEU A 226 8.22 9.48 -3.99
N GLN A 227 8.04 9.18 -2.70
CA GLN A 227 8.69 8.04 -2.04
C GLN A 227 7.65 6.98 -1.69
N PRO A 228 8.02 5.68 -1.70
CA PRO A 228 7.21 4.62 -1.15
C PRO A 228 6.84 4.90 0.31
N VAL A 229 5.71 4.36 0.73
CA VAL A 229 5.33 4.39 2.14
C VAL A 229 6.25 3.46 2.92
N CYS A 230 6.70 3.92 4.09
CA CYS A 230 7.53 3.13 5.00
C CYS A 230 6.96 1.72 5.21
N GLY A 231 7.74 0.70 4.88
CA GLY A 231 7.36 -0.71 5.03
C GLY A 231 6.23 -1.20 4.10
N ARG A 232 5.93 -0.47 3.04
CA ARG A 232 4.95 -0.84 2.02
C ARG A 232 5.60 -0.88 0.64
N MET A 233 6.01 -2.07 0.20
CA MET A 233 6.82 -2.24 -1.02
C MET A 233 7.97 -1.23 -1.08
N GLU A 234 8.60 -1.01 0.06
CA GLU A 234 9.70 -0.03 0.20
C GLU A 234 10.99 -0.61 -0.36
N VAL A 235 11.60 0.12 -1.26
CA VAL A 235 12.74 -0.35 -2.07
C VAL A 235 14.05 0.17 -1.51
N PHE A 236 15.01 -0.74 -1.37
CA PHE A 236 16.40 -0.45 -1.00
C PHE A 236 17.31 -0.97 -2.09
N THR A 237 18.15 -0.10 -2.63
CA THR A 237 19.11 -0.43 -3.69
C THR A 237 20.50 0.10 -3.35
N ALA A 238 21.51 -0.63 -3.77
CA ALA A 238 22.91 -0.17 -3.75
C ALA A 238 23.66 -0.77 -4.95
N PRO A 239 24.69 -0.09 -5.51
CA PRO A 239 25.44 -0.61 -6.63
C PRO A 239 26.07 -1.97 -6.36
N GLY A 240 25.90 -2.93 -7.28
CA GLY A 240 26.44 -4.29 -7.17
C GLY A 240 25.75 -5.18 -6.15
N LYS A 241 24.60 -4.76 -5.63
CA LYS A 241 23.78 -5.49 -4.66
C LYS A 241 22.41 -5.82 -5.23
N PRO A 242 21.71 -6.84 -4.68
CA PRO A 242 20.33 -7.10 -5.07
C PRO A 242 19.41 -5.92 -4.68
N THR A 243 18.31 -5.77 -5.39
CA THR A 243 17.20 -4.92 -4.94
C THR A 243 16.49 -5.63 -3.79
N VAL A 244 16.31 -4.94 -2.67
CA VAL A 244 15.57 -5.48 -1.52
C VAL A 244 14.30 -4.67 -1.31
N VAL A 245 13.17 -5.37 -1.18
CA VAL A 245 11.85 -4.78 -0.98
C VAL A 245 11.34 -5.22 0.38
N VAL A 246 10.96 -4.26 1.22
CA VAL A 246 10.35 -4.51 2.53
C VAL A 246 8.86 -4.23 2.47
N ASP A 247 8.04 -5.21 2.86
CA ASP A 247 6.59 -5.09 2.83
C ASP A 247 5.90 -5.66 4.07
N TYR A 248 4.72 -5.16 4.36
CA TYR A 248 3.89 -5.59 5.48
C TYR A 248 3.03 -6.83 5.19
N ALA A 249 3.12 -7.41 3.99
CA ALA A 249 2.33 -8.58 3.59
C ALA A 249 2.47 -9.74 4.59
N HIS A 250 1.38 -10.05 5.29
CA HIS A 250 1.32 -11.07 6.36
C HIS A 250 0.09 -11.97 6.24
N THR A 251 -0.57 -11.94 5.10
CA THR A 251 -1.69 -12.82 4.74
C THR A 251 -1.39 -13.50 3.41
N PRO A 252 -2.04 -14.62 3.07
CA PRO A 252 -1.84 -15.31 1.80
C PRO A 252 -2.06 -14.40 0.58
N ASP A 253 -3.18 -13.69 0.52
CA ASP A 253 -3.51 -12.79 -0.60
C ASP A 253 -2.50 -11.64 -0.71
N ALA A 254 -2.13 -11.02 0.40
CA ALA A 254 -1.14 -9.93 0.40
C ALA A 254 0.25 -10.40 -0.03
N LEU A 255 0.68 -11.59 0.40
CA LEU A 255 1.96 -12.17 0.01
C LEU A 255 2.00 -12.49 -1.49
N GLU A 256 0.94 -13.08 -2.03
CA GLU A 256 0.82 -13.35 -3.46
C GLU A 256 0.93 -12.06 -4.28
N LYS A 257 0.18 -11.04 -3.92
CA LYS A 257 0.21 -9.72 -4.59
C LYS A 257 1.58 -9.06 -4.50
N ALA A 258 2.22 -9.10 -3.34
CA ALA A 258 3.57 -8.55 -3.16
C ALA A 258 4.62 -9.29 -4.00
N LEU A 259 4.55 -10.62 -4.09
CA LEU A 259 5.44 -11.43 -4.94
C LEU A 259 5.20 -11.17 -6.42
N GLN A 260 3.96 -11.10 -6.87
CA GLN A 260 3.62 -10.74 -8.25
C GLN A 260 4.12 -9.35 -8.61
N ALA A 261 3.97 -8.38 -7.71
CA ALA A 261 4.47 -7.03 -7.90
C ALA A 261 6.01 -6.99 -7.98
N ALA A 262 6.71 -7.66 -7.07
CA ALA A 262 8.16 -7.75 -7.07
C ALA A 262 8.71 -8.44 -8.32
N ARG A 263 8.00 -9.44 -8.85
CA ARG A 263 8.38 -10.15 -10.09
C ARG A 263 8.47 -9.22 -11.30
N LEU A 264 7.61 -8.23 -11.42
CA LEU A 264 7.65 -7.26 -12.50
C LEU A 264 8.97 -6.46 -12.58
N HIS A 265 9.68 -6.37 -11.48
CA HIS A 265 10.92 -5.62 -11.33
C HIS A 265 12.16 -6.52 -11.25
N CYS A 266 12.00 -7.83 -11.41
CA CYS A 266 13.05 -8.83 -11.19
C CYS A 266 13.57 -9.40 -12.51
N ALA A 267 14.81 -9.09 -12.85
CA ALA A 267 15.48 -9.67 -14.01
C ALA A 267 16.14 -11.02 -13.68
N GLY A 268 16.53 -11.25 -12.44
CA GLY A 268 17.14 -12.48 -11.94
C GLY A 268 16.18 -13.37 -11.17
N LYS A 269 16.62 -13.85 -10.01
CA LYS A 269 15.80 -14.67 -9.12
C LYS A 269 15.03 -13.79 -8.13
N LEU A 270 13.78 -14.17 -7.85
CA LEU A 270 12.96 -13.57 -6.80
C LEU A 270 13.09 -14.41 -5.53
N TRP A 271 13.57 -13.78 -4.48
CA TRP A 271 13.69 -14.35 -3.14
C TRP A 271 12.51 -13.86 -2.28
N CYS A 272 11.98 -14.72 -1.44
CA CYS A 272 10.94 -14.38 -0.47
C CYS A 272 11.39 -14.79 0.93
N VAL A 273 11.60 -13.81 1.81
CA VAL A 273 11.89 -14.02 3.23
C VAL A 273 10.65 -13.69 4.04
N PHE A 274 10.10 -14.66 4.75
CA PHE A 274 8.87 -14.48 5.51
C PHE A 274 8.73 -15.48 6.65
N GLY A 275 7.85 -15.15 7.58
CA GLY A 275 7.37 -16.01 8.64
C GLY A 275 5.91 -15.73 8.94
N CYS A 276 5.36 -16.40 9.96
CA CYS A 276 4.01 -16.17 10.44
C CYS A 276 4.02 -15.88 11.93
N GLY A 277 3.03 -15.12 12.41
CA GLY A 277 2.85 -14.83 13.82
C GLY A 277 2.38 -16.03 14.62
N GLY A 278 2.90 -16.17 15.84
CA GLY A 278 2.38 -17.06 16.87
C GLY A 278 1.11 -16.47 17.50
N ASP A 279 0.30 -17.31 18.13
CA ASP A 279 -0.98 -16.94 18.78
C ASP A 279 -1.92 -16.19 17.82
N ARG A 280 -1.93 -16.61 16.56
CA ARG A 280 -2.71 -16.06 15.46
C ARG A 280 -3.29 -17.21 14.62
N ASP A 281 -4.01 -16.85 13.54
CA ASP A 281 -4.57 -17.83 12.61
C ASP A 281 -3.51 -18.78 12.05
N LYS A 282 -3.57 -20.05 12.46
CA LYS A 282 -2.69 -21.12 11.98
C LYS A 282 -3.02 -21.57 10.56
N GLY A 283 -4.27 -21.38 10.14
CA GLY A 283 -4.75 -21.83 8.82
C GLY A 283 -4.05 -21.12 7.66
N LYS A 284 -3.57 -19.90 7.86
CA LYS A 284 -2.84 -19.14 6.84
C LYS A 284 -1.42 -19.66 6.60
N ARG A 285 -0.80 -20.35 7.57
CA ARG A 285 0.61 -20.77 7.52
C ARG A 285 0.92 -21.67 6.31
N PRO A 286 0.22 -22.79 6.09
CA PRO A 286 0.47 -23.62 4.92
C PRO A 286 0.11 -22.92 3.60
N LEU A 287 -0.89 -22.03 3.59
CA LEU A 287 -1.26 -21.27 2.40
C LEU A 287 -0.15 -20.30 1.99
N MET A 288 0.49 -19.64 2.95
CA MET A 288 1.61 -18.74 2.68
C MET A 288 2.85 -19.52 2.21
N GLY A 289 3.09 -20.70 2.76
CA GLY A 289 4.12 -21.61 2.29
C GLY A 289 3.94 -21.99 0.81
N ALA A 290 2.75 -22.40 0.44
CA ALA A 290 2.40 -22.74 -0.95
C ALA A 290 2.59 -21.54 -1.90
N ILE A 291 2.17 -20.35 -1.50
CA ILE A 291 2.32 -19.12 -2.29
C ILE A 291 3.79 -18.76 -2.49
N ALA A 292 4.60 -18.81 -1.44
CA ALA A 292 6.03 -18.52 -1.56
C ALA A 292 6.73 -19.52 -2.48
N GLU A 293 6.38 -20.80 -2.41
CA GLU A 293 6.91 -21.83 -3.31
C GLU A 293 6.52 -21.58 -4.78
N GLU A 294 5.29 -21.20 -5.02
CA GLU A 294 4.77 -20.98 -6.38
C GLU A 294 5.34 -19.71 -7.04
N PHE A 295 5.41 -18.60 -6.32
CA PHE A 295 5.73 -17.29 -6.90
C PHE A 295 7.17 -16.83 -6.71
N ALA A 296 7.92 -17.38 -5.78
CA ALA A 296 9.34 -17.09 -5.58
C ALA A 296 10.23 -18.19 -6.14
N ASP A 297 11.43 -17.82 -6.59
CA ASP A 297 12.45 -18.80 -7.00
C ASP A 297 13.17 -19.40 -5.77
N VAL A 298 13.30 -18.60 -4.71
CA VAL A 298 13.91 -19.02 -3.45
C VAL A 298 13.04 -18.58 -2.30
N ALA A 299 12.52 -19.51 -1.52
CA ALA A 299 11.79 -19.24 -0.29
C ALA A 299 12.71 -19.40 0.92
N VAL A 300 12.74 -18.39 1.78
CA VAL A 300 13.43 -18.42 3.08
C VAL A 300 12.39 -18.31 4.18
N VAL A 301 12.14 -19.39 4.88
CA VAL A 301 11.15 -19.46 5.96
C VAL A 301 11.83 -19.19 7.29
N THR A 302 11.35 -18.20 8.00
CA THR A 302 11.92 -17.73 9.25
C THR A 302 10.86 -17.31 10.26
N ASP A 303 11.28 -16.62 11.30
CA ASP A 303 10.42 -16.11 12.36
C ASP A 303 9.80 -14.75 11.94
N ASP A 304 8.59 -14.52 12.40
CA ASP A 304 7.97 -13.19 12.49
C ASP A 304 7.90 -12.79 13.98
N ASN A 305 6.72 -12.80 14.58
CA ASN A 305 6.50 -12.65 16.01
C ASN A 305 6.05 -14.01 16.58
N PRO A 306 6.94 -14.89 17.05
CA PRO A 306 6.56 -16.22 17.54
C PRO A 306 5.68 -16.16 18.78
N ARG A 307 5.72 -15.10 19.55
CA ARG A 307 4.99 -14.94 20.82
C ARG A 307 5.20 -16.12 21.74
N THR A 308 4.12 -16.78 22.21
CA THR A 308 4.21 -17.92 23.14
C THR A 308 4.41 -19.25 22.44
N GLU A 309 4.36 -19.31 21.10
CA GLU A 309 4.59 -20.54 20.34
C GLU A 309 6.09 -20.77 20.08
N GLU A 310 6.47 -22.03 19.94
CA GLU A 310 7.81 -22.39 19.51
C GLU A 310 8.04 -21.99 18.05
N PRO A 311 9.09 -21.20 17.74
CA PRO A 311 9.38 -20.76 16.38
C PRO A 311 9.42 -21.89 15.36
N ARG A 312 10.03 -23.02 15.71
CA ARG A 312 10.11 -24.18 14.83
C ARG A 312 8.76 -24.80 14.50
N ALA A 313 7.82 -24.79 15.43
CA ALA A 313 6.48 -25.29 15.20
C ALA A 313 5.74 -24.45 14.14
N ILE A 314 5.88 -23.13 14.20
CA ILE A 314 5.32 -22.21 13.21
C ILE A 314 5.94 -22.46 11.83
N ILE A 315 7.25 -22.59 11.75
CA ILE A 315 7.99 -22.89 10.52
C ILE A 315 7.50 -24.22 9.92
N ASN A 316 7.33 -25.25 10.73
CA ASN A 316 6.83 -26.55 10.26
C ASN A 316 5.42 -26.46 9.68
N ASP A 317 4.55 -25.65 10.25
CA ASP A 317 3.19 -25.40 9.71
C ASP A 317 3.25 -24.72 8.32
N ILE A 318 4.19 -23.80 8.12
CA ILE A 318 4.42 -23.15 6.82
C ILE A 318 4.92 -24.16 5.80
N LEU A 319 5.91 -24.96 6.16
CA LEU A 319 6.52 -26.00 5.29
C LEU A 319 5.51 -27.07 4.88
N ALA A 320 4.53 -27.36 5.72
CA ALA A 320 3.47 -28.34 5.44
C ALA A 320 2.61 -27.98 4.22
N GLY A 321 2.57 -26.71 3.84
CA GLY A 321 1.86 -26.24 2.64
C GLY A 321 2.68 -26.34 1.35
N MET A 322 3.97 -26.64 1.43
CA MET A 322 4.86 -26.75 0.27
C MET A 322 4.83 -28.16 -0.31
N LEU A 323 4.88 -28.26 -1.64
CA LEU A 323 5.00 -29.55 -2.35
C LEU A 323 6.42 -30.13 -2.19
N ASP A 324 7.43 -29.28 -2.20
CA ASP A 324 8.84 -29.63 -2.05
C ASP A 324 9.54 -28.73 -1.02
N ALA A 325 9.23 -28.95 0.24
CA ALA A 325 9.80 -28.20 1.36
C ALA A 325 11.33 -28.32 1.46
N GLY A 326 11.93 -29.34 0.85
CA GLY A 326 13.37 -29.54 0.84
C GLY A 326 14.15 -28.47 0.08
N HIS A 327 13.51 -27.75 -0.83
CA HIS A 327 14.09 -26.62 -1.55
C HIS A 327 13.98 -25.29 -0.79
N ALA A 328 13.13 -25.20 0.22
CA ALA A 328 13.04 -24.01 1.07
C ALA A 328 14.26 -23.92 1.98
N LYS A 329 14.80 -22.71 2.12
CA LYS A 329 15.78 -22.41 3.15
C LYS A 329 15.03 -22.16 4.46
N VAL A 330 15.42 -22.83 5.51
CA VAL A 330 14.82 -22.67 6.84
C VAL A 330 15.86 -22.08 7.77
N MET A 331 15.52 -20.97 8.38
CA MET A 331 16.43 -20.27 9.27
C MET A 331 15.65 -19.63 10.42
N GLU A 332 15.82 -20.16 11.63
CA GLU A 332 15.39 -19.49 12.83
C GLU A 332 16.26 -18.26 13.07
N GLY A 333 15.65 -17.18 13.55
CA GLY A 333 16.32 -15.89 13.63
C GLY A 333 16.12 -15.05 12.37
N ARG A 334 15.24 -14.05 12.49
CA ARG A 334 14.84 -13.22 11.33
C ARG A 334 15.99 -12.40 10.77
N ALA A 335 16.80 -11.78 11.64
CA ALA A 335 17.95 -10.98 11.21
C ALA A 335 18.96 -11.82 10.39
N GLU A 336 19.22 -13.05 10.83
CA GLU A 336 20.09 -13.99 10.15
C GLU A 336 19.49 -14.43 8.81
N ALA A 337 18.20 -14.67 8.75
CA ALA A 337 17.52 -15.05 7.52
C ALA A 337 17.55 -13.94 6.47
N VAL A 338 17.27 -12.70 6.87
CA VAL A 338 17.37 -11.53 5.98
C VAL A 338 18.80 -11.34 5.50
N THR A 339 19.78 -11.45 6.40
CA THR A 339 21.21 -11.35 6.07
C THR A 339 21.62 -12.42 5.06
N CYS A 340 21.22 -13.66 5.29
CA CYS A 340 21.50 -14.80 4.41
C CYS A 340 20.97 -14.54 2.99
N ALA A 341 19.71 -14.11 2.86
CA ALA A 341 19.09 -13.85 1.57
C ALA A 341 19.79 -12.70 0.82
N VAL A 342 20.02 -11.58 1.48
CA VAL A 342 20.65 -10.40 0.88
C VAL A 342 22.09 -10.69 0.44
N MET A 343 22.84 -11.46 1.22
CA MET A 343 24.23 -11.78 0.92
C MET A 343 24.38 -12.85 -0.16
N GLN A 344 23.41 -13.75 -0.34
CA GLN A 344 23.44 -14.79 -1.36
C GLN A 344 22.80 -14.37 -2.68
N ALA A 345 21.88 -13.41 -2.66
CA ALA A 345 21.25 -12.87 -3.84
C ALA A 345 22.25 -12.10 -4.71
N LYS A 346 22.06 -12.14 -6.02
CA LYS A 346 22.90 -11.45 -7.01
C LYS A 346 22.34 -10.08 -7.32
N GLU A 347 23.14 -9.26 -7.99
CA GLU A 347 22.78 -7.88 -8.38
C GLU A 347 21.43 -7.77 -9.11
N ASN A 348 21.12 -8.72 -9.99
CA ASN A 348 19.85 -8.72 -10.75
C ASN A 348 18.68 -9.41 -10.03
N ASP A 349 18.91 -9.91 -8.83
CA ASP A 349 17.87 -10.54 -8.03
C ASP A 349 17.07 -9.49 -7.24
N VAL A 350 15.84 -9.86 -6.89
CA VAL A 350 15.01 -9.11 -5.94
C VAL A 350 14.78 -9.98 -4.70
N VAL A 351 14.98 -9.39 -3.53
CA VAL A 351 14.68 -10.01 -2.24
C VAL A 351 13.48 -9.31 -1.64
N LEU A 352 12.33 -9.98 -1.58
CA LEU A 352 11.17 -9.52 -0.84
C LEU A 352 11.26 -9.99 0.61
N VAL A 353 11.28 -9.05 1.55
CA VAL A 353 11.21 -9.31 2.99
C VAL A 353 9.81 -8.93 3.45
N ALA A 354 8.99 -9.94 3.73
CA ALA A 354 7.56 -9.77 3.98
C ALA A 354 7.17 -10.06 5.43
N GLY A 355 6.16 -9.33 5.90
CA GLY A 355 5.46 -9.58 7.16
C GLY A 355 5.50 -8.44 8.14
N LYS A 356 6.65 -7.82 8.38
CA LYS A 356 6.83 -6.77 9.39
C LYS A 356 6.64 -5.34 8.86
N GLY A 357 7.00 -5.11 7.61
CA GLY A 357 6.88 -3.77 7.02
C GLY A 357 7.57 -2.70 7.87
N HIS A 358 6.79 -1.76 8.40
CA HIS A 358 7.25 -0.66 9.23
C HIS A 358 7.48 -1.02 10.71
N GLU A 359 7.12 -2.23 11.14
CA GLU A 359 7.31 -2.65 12.53
C GLU A 359 8.79 -2.59 12.91
N ASP A 360 9.08 -2.03 14.09
CA ASP A 360 10.42 -1.88 14.64
C ASP A 360 10.68 -2.80 15.84
N TYR A 361 9.88 -3.86 15.96
CA TYR A 361 9.94 -4.82 17.06
C TYR A 361 9.70 -6.26 16.61
N GLN A 362 10.11 -7.20 17.48
CA GLN A 362 9.77 -8.61 17.42
C GLN A 362 9.27 -9.05 18.79
N ILE A 363 8.18 -9.83 18.82
CA ILE A 363 7.61 -10.36 20.06
C ILE A 363 8.02 -11.82 20.18
N VAL A 364 8.86 -12.13 21.19
CA VAL A 364 9.31 -13.47 21.53
C VAL A 364 8.90 -13.80 22.95
N GLY A 365 8.07 -14.82 23.14
CA GLY A 365 7.39 -15.03 24.42
C GLY A 365 6.54 -13.83 24.77
N ASN A 366 6.77 -13.26 25.94
CA ASN A 366 6.11 -12.03 26.42
C ASN A 366 7.01 -10.80 26.28
N GLN A 367 8.15 -10.92 25.61
CA GLN A 367 9.11 -9.82 25.45
C GLN A 367 8.96 -9.16 24.10
N ARG A 368 8.98 -7.82 24.09
CA ARG A 368 9.11 -7.01 22.90
C ARG A 368 10.56 -6.61 22.74
N LEU A 369 11.19 -7.11 21.69
CA LEU A 369 12.58 -6.87 21.35
C LEU A 369 12.67 -5.84 20.22
N ASP A 370 13.65 -4.98 20.25
CA ASP A 370 13.92 -4.04 19.17
C ASP A 370 14.44 -4.82 17.95
N TYR A 371 13.74 -4.70 16.84
CA TYR A 371 14.12 -5.27 15.55
C TYR A 371 13.38 -4.56 14.41
N SER A 372 14.07 -4.31 13.31
CA SER A 372 13.49 -3.72 12.10
C SER A 372 14.09 -4.35 10.85
N ASP A 373 13.23 -4.86 9.97
CA ASP A 373 13.64 -5.32 8.64
C ASP A 373 14.30 -4.18 7.85
N ARG A 374 13.73 -3.00 7.89
CA ARG A 374 14.21 -1.81 7.18
C ARG A 374 15.63 -1.43 7.61
N VAL A 375 15.88 -1.36 8.90
CA VAL A 375 17.20 -1.03 9.45
C VAL A 375 18.23 -2.14 9.12
N THR A 376 17.83 -3.41 9.22
CA THR A 376 18.68 -4.55 8.88
C THR A 376 19.08 -4.51 7.41
N VAL A 377 18.12 -4.30 6.51
CA VAL A 377 18.35 -4.20 5.05
C VAL A 377 19.24 -3.01 4.71
N ALA A 378 18.93 -1.82 5.25
CA ALA A 378 19.70 -0.62 5.00
C ALA A 378 21.17 -0.78 5.41
N ARG A 379 21.41 -1.38 6.57
CA ARG A 379 22.77 -1.70 7.05
C ARG A 379 23.51 -2.65 6.12
N LEU A 380 22.84 -3.71 5.65
CA LEU A 380 23.45 -4.71 4.75
C LEU A 380 23.81 -4.12 3.39
N LEU A 381 23.00 -3.18 2.91
CA LEU A 381 23.24 -2.48 1.63
C LEU A 381 24.15 -1.26 1.78
N GLY A 382 24.40 -0.77 2.98
CA GLY A 382 25.17 0.43 3.24
C GLY A 382 24.42 1.74 2.86
N VAL A 383 23.09 1.73 3.01
CA VAL A 383 22.20 2.88 2.73
C VAL A 383 21.47 3.33 3.99
N ILE A 384 20.72 4.43 3.90
CA ILE A 384 19.92 4.97 4.99
C ILE A 384 18.52 4.34 4.97
N ALA A 385 17.99 3.97 6.15
CA ALA A 385 16.65 3.41 6.31
C ALA A 385 15.58 4.49 6.45
#